data_cce95107da3e9050ee66d20149b872af
#
_entry.id   cce95107da3e9050ee66d20149b872af
#
_cell.length_a   1.000
_cell.length_b   1.000
_cell.length_c   1.000
_cell.angle_alpha   90.00
_cell.angle_beta   90.00
_cell.angle_gamma   90.00
#
_symmetry.space_group_name_H-M   'P 1'
#
loop_
_entity.id
_entity.type
_entity.pdbx_description
1 polymer ?
#
loop_
_entity_poly.entity_id
_entity_poly.type
_entity_poly.pdbx_seq_one_letter_code
_entity_poly.pdbx_strand_id
1 'polypeptide(L)'
;MSRNLMRWTWVFVSGCGCLRDVNLQINPSIVQRGHEATLFCQYELEDGAPLYSVKWYRGRHEFYRYSPTEKPSTKIFPYEGINVDVKSSNASVVVLQYVGFSLSGNLSCEVTADAPSFATAVVSRQILVVDRLPKHPVIRTEHNRYFPGDYLIANCTCPPSKPGASMAFYLNKRSHKLLLCFKALQNMSRAPKKNHFYKGTFTLKCSAVVTPLYQKTVEIRLSNNPYQPVPERGKSFRKTCLLPTFFSRFI
;
A
#
# COMPACT_ATOMS: atom_id res chain seq x y z
N MET A 1 45.55 -36.25 51.38
CA MET A 1 44.79 -36.33 50.10
C MET A 1 43.77 -35.18 50.09
N SER A 2 44.13 -34.07 49.48
CA SER A 2 43.30 -32.87 49.41
C SER A 2 42.63 -32.83 48.01
N ARG A 3 41.31 -32.93 47.98
CA ARG A 3 40.56 -32.85 46.73
C ARG A 3 40.21 -31.37 46.48
N ASN A 4 40.87 -30.71 45.57
CA ASN A 4 40.50 -29.40 45.04
C ASN A 4 39.25 -29.54 44.17
N LEU A 5 38.11 -29.08 44.66
CA LEU A 5 36.92 -28.87 43.85
C LEU A 5 37.05 -27.56 43.04
N MET A 6 37.30 -27.69 41.76
CA MET A 6 37.28 -26.58 40.80
C MET A 6 35.80 -26.12 40.63
N ARG A 7 35.44 -24.98 41.25
CA ARG A 7 34.16 -24.29 41.02
C ARG A 7 34.14 -23.65 39.65
N TRP A 8 33.44 -24.24 38.71
CA TRP A 8 33.11 -23.61 37.44
C TRP A 8 32.07 -22.52 37.70
N THR A 9 32.49 -21.26 37.68
CA THR A 9 31.58 -20.11 37.63
C THR A 9 31.09 -19.97 36.19
N TRP A 10 29.82 -20.31 35.96
CA TRP A 10 29.18 -19.99 34.72
C TRP A 10 29.01 -18.46 34.65
N VAL A 11 29.81 -17.80 33.85
CA VAL A 11 29.55 -16.42 33.46
C VAL A 11 28.42 -16.47 32.45
N PHE A 12 27.21 -16.15 32.90
CA PHE A 12 26.11 -15.83 32.01
C PHE A 12 26.51 -14.53 31.30
N VAL A 13 26.96 -14.65 30.07
CA VAL A 13 27.02 -13.51 29.16
C VAL A 13 25.57 -13.19 28.81
N SER A 14 24.98 -12.28 29.59
CA SER A 14 23.75 -11.62 29.18
C SER A 14 24.01 -11.01 27.83
N GLY A 15 23.37 -11.54 26.81
CA GLY A 15 23.39 -10.94 25.49
C GLY A 15 22.90 -9.50 25.60
N CYS A 16 23.81 -8.54 25.51
CA CYS A 16 23.51 -7.11 25.53
C CYS A 16 22.75 -6.77 24.23
N GLY A 17 21.44 -6.77 24.32
CA GLY A 17 20.57 -6.26 23.25
C GLY A 17 20.44 -4.76 23.35
N CYS A 18 21.47 -4.02 22.95
CA CYS A 18 21.52 -2.56 23.12
C CYS A 18 20.57 -1.77 22.20
N LEU A 19 19.87 -2.43 21.27
CA LEU A 19 18.94 -1.80 20.33
C LEU A 19 17.67 -2.64 20.23
N ARG A 20 16.53 -2.07 20.60
CA ARG A 20 15.22 -2.75 20.59
C ARG A 20 14.15 -1.95 19.87
N ASP A 21 13.07 -2.62 19.55
CA ASP A 21 11.79 -2.05 19.07
C ASP A 21 11.91 -1.08 17.90
N VAL A 22 12.85 -1.36 16.97
CA VAL A 22 12.99 -0.52 15.78
C VAL A 22 11.76 -0.69 14.89
N ASN A 23 11.04 0.41 14.69
CA ASN A 23 9.81 0.45 13.90
C ASN A 23 9.80 1.67 12.99
N LEU A 24 9.36 1.45 11.74
CA LEU A 24 9.20 2.51 10.75
C LEU A 24 7.72 2.74 10.48
N GLN A 25 7.25 3.97 10.64
CA GLN A 25 5.93 4.43 10.26
C GLN A 25 6.04 5.48 9.16
N ILE A 26 5.09 5.47 8.22
CA ILE A 26 5.03 6.43 7.12
C ILE A 26 3.65 7.06 7.10
N ASN A 27 3.58 8.37 7.18
CA ASN A 27 2.32 9.10 7.19
C ASN A 27 2.31 10.25 6.16
N PRO A 28 1.41 10.19 5.15
CA PRO A 28 0.61 9.05 4.77
C PRO A 28 1.43 8.00 4.00
N SER A 29 1.05 6.72 4.10
CA SER A 29 1.68 5.64 3.31
C SER A 29 1.30 5.68 1.83
N ILE A 30 0.21 6.37 1.51
CA ILE A 30 -0.22 6.69 0.16
C ILE A 30 -0.30 8.21 0.07
N VAL A 31 0.59 8.80 -0.70
CA VAL A 31 0.73 10.25 -0.81
C VAL A 31 0.47 10.71 -2.24
N GLN A 32 -0.17 11.85 -2.38
CA GLN A 32 -0.34 12.48 -3.69
C GLN A 32 0.96 13.20 -4.09
N ARG A 33 1.34 13.07 -5.37
CA ARG A 33 2.51 13.75 -5.93
C ARG A 33 2.48 15.25 -5.60
N GLY A 34 3.63 15.78 -5.20
CA GLY A 34 3.77 17.20 -4.83
C GLY A 34 3.34 17.52 -3.38
N HIS A 35 2.79 16.55 -2.65
CA HIS A 35 2.46 16.72 -1.22
C HIS A 35 3.61 16.26 -0.33
N GLU A 36 3.38 16.31 0.97
CA GLU A 36 4.34 15.93 2.01
C GLU A 36 4.11 14.51 2.51
N ALA A 37 5.18 13.88 2.96
CA ALA A 37 5.14 12.63 3.71
C ALA A 37 6.12 12.69 4.86
N THR A 38 5.70 12.25 6.05
CA THR A 38 6.53 12.18 7.24
C THR A 38 6.86 10.74 7.56
N LEU A 39 8.13 10.49 7.78
CA LEU A 39 8.69 9.19 8.12
C LEU A 39 9.09 9.21 9.59
N PHE A 40 8.66 8.22 10.37
CA PHE A 40 8.98 8.08 11.78
C PHE A 40 9.74 6.77 11.98
N CYS A 41 10.98 6.85 12.46
CA CYS A 41 11.78 5.72 12.89
C CYS A 41 11.85 5.74 14.42
N GLN A 42 11.11 4.86 15.04
CA GLN A 42 11.12 4.67 16.49
C GLN A 42 12.11 3.57 16.84
N TYR A 43 12.87 3.75 17.90
CA TYR A 43 13.85 2.78 18.40
C TYR A 43 14.16 3.05 19.86
N GLU A 44 14.57 2.02 20.57
CA GLU A 44 15.01 2.12 21.96
C GLU A 44 16.47 1.70 22.06
N LEU A 45 17.29 2.56 22.68
CA LEU A 45 18.67 2.29 23.02
C LEU A 45 18.72 1.92 24.51
N GLU A 46 19.19 0.72 24.81
CA GLU A 46 19.29 0.23 26.19
C GLU A 46 20.48 0.81 26.91
N ASP A 47 20.36 0.90 28.23
CA ASP A 47 21.44 1.24 29.19
C ASP A 47 22.20 2.53 28.85
N GLY A 48 21.50 3.49 28.18
CA GLY A 48 22.14 4.75 27.80
C GLY A 48 23.17 4.63 26.68
N ALA A 49 23.12 3.54 25.88
CA ALA A 49 23.99 3.36 24.74
C ALA A 49 23.87 4.58 23.78
N PRO A 50 24.98 5.17 23.37
CA PRO A 50 24.93 6.31 22.46
C PRO A 50 24.48 5.89 21.07
N LEU A 51 23.78 6.80 20.38
CA LEU A 51 23.42 6.64 18.98
C LEU A 51 24.65 6.94 18.11
N TYR A 52 25.03 6.01 17.25
CA TYR A 52 26.05 6.25 16.22
C TYR A 52 25.45 6.95 15.01
N SER A 53 24.40 6.34 14.39
CA SER A 53 23.73 6.97 13.26
C SER A 53 22.33 6.40 13.01
N VAL A 54 21.50 7.22 12.36
CA VAL A 54 20.26 6.78 11.71
C VAL A 54 20.36 7.14 10.24
N LYS A 55 20.23 6.12 9.38
CA LYS A 55 20.30 6.28 7.93
C LYS A 55 18.96 5.90 7.29
N TRP A 56 18.60 6.62 6.25
CA TRP A 56 17.34 6.45 5.56
C TRP A 56 17.58 6.15 4.09
N TYR A 57 16.91 5.11 3.62
CA TYR A 57 17.13 4.58 2.28
C TYR A 57 15.84 4.55 1.46
N ARG A 58 15.97 4.77 0.16
CA ARG A 58 15.01 4.43 -0.86
C ARG A 58 15.57 3.27 -1.68
N GLY A 59 15.08 2.06 -1.42
CA GLY A 59 15.70 0.85 -1.94
C GLY A 59 17.14 0.70 -1.43
N ARG A 60 18.12 0.86 -2.32
CA ARG A 60 19.55 0.82 -1.97
C ARG A 60 20.20 2.20 -1.82
N HIS A 61 19.46 3.27 -2.16
CA HIS A 61 19.99 4.63 -2.10
C HIS A 61 19.74 5.26 -0.74
N GLU A 62 20.82 5.62 -0.07
CA GLU A 62 20.76 6.49 1.11
C GLU A 62 20.40 7.91 0.64
N PHE A 63 19.38 8.52 1.25
CA PHE A 63 18.98 9.89 0.94
C PHE A 63 19.10 10.85 2.12
N TYR A 64 19.16 10.31 3.36
CA TYR A 64 19.32 11.11 4.57
C TYR A 64 20.07 10.31 5.62
N ARG A 65 20.96 10.99 6.37
CA ARG A 65 21.69 10.45 7.50
C ARG A 65 21.71 11.46 8.64
N TYR A 66 21.52 10.96 9.84
CA TYR A 66 21.76 11.68 11.08
C TYR A 66 22.87 10.98 11.86
N SER A 67 23.91 11.75 12.25
CA SER A 67 25.05 11.28 13.07
C SER A 67 25.33 12.33 14.14
N PRO A 68 25.05 12.07 15.43
CA PRO A 68 25.16 13.08 16.48
C PRO A 68 26.58 13.64 16.67
N THR A 69 27.59 12.83 16.38
CA THR A 69 29.02 13.20 16.54
C THR A 69 29.58 14.00 15.36
N GLU A 70 28.87 14.04 14.22
CA GLU A 70 29.30 14.78 13.04
C GLU A 70 28.83 16.24 13.05
N LYS A 71 29.54 17.11 12.35
CA LYS A 71 29.15 18.51 12.15
C LYS A 71 29.20 18.83 10.65
N PRO A 72 28.04 19.12 10.00
CA PRO A 72 26.70 19.08 10.55
C PRO A 72 26.27 17.64 10.88
N SER A 73 25.38 17.49 11.85
CA SER A 73 24.85 16.17 12.27
C SER A 73 23.96 15.52 11.23
N THR A 74 23.48 16.29 10.25
CA THR A 74 22.60 15.84 9.17
C THR A 74 23.31 15.90 7.83
N LYS A 75 23.18 14.82 7.05
CA LYS A 75 23.67 14.75 5.66
C LYS A 75 22.53 14.35 4.73
N ILE A 76 22.43 15.04 3.59
CA ILE A 76 21.48 14.74 2.53
C ILE A 76 22.24 14.23 1.32
N PHE A 77 21.74 13.14 0.74
CA PHE A 77 22.22 12.60 -0.52
C PHE A 77 21.10 12.79 -1.55
N PRO A 78 21.29 13.67 -2.53
CA PRO A 78 20.24 13.99 -3.49
C PRO A 78 19.73 12.75 -4.24
N TYR A 79 18.42 12.62 -4.32
CA TYR A 79 17.77 11.59 -5.09
C TYR A 79 16.52 12.18 -5.79
N GLU A 80 16.32 11.82 -7.05
CA GLU A 80 15.23 12.37 -7.84
C GLU A 80 13.87 12.11 -7.18
N GLY A 81 13.07 13.18 -6.99
CA GLY A 81 11.74 13.11 -6.39
C GLY A 81 11.71 12.91 -4.88
N ILE A 82 12.87 13.03 -4.21
CA ILE A 82 12.98 13.05 -2.74
C ILE A 82 13.59 14.40 -2.32
N ASN A 83 12.79 15.21 -1.64
CA ASN A 83 13.22 16.49 -1.09
C ASN A 83 13.03 16.47 0.42
N VAL A 84 14.12 16.46 1.17
CA VAL A 84 14.10 16.44 2.63
C VAL A 84 14.02 17.87 3.17
N ASP A 85 13.04 18.12 4.03
CA ASP A 85 13.03 19.34 4.84
C ASP A 85 13.94 19.15 6.06
N VAL A 86 15.16 19.68 5.96
CA VAL A 86 16.18 19.56 7.00
C VAL A 86 15.73 20.20 8.31
N LYS A 87 14.99 21.31 8.25
CA LYS A 87 14.58 22.07 9.45
C LYS A 87 13.60 21.29 10.30
N SER A 88 12.76 20.48 9.65
CA SER A 88 11.74 19.65 10.30
C SER A 88 12.18 18.19 10.50
N SER A 89 13.43 17.84 10.13
CA SER A 89 13.97 16.48 10.21
C SER A 89 15.04 16.35 11.29
N ASN A 90 15.09 15.16 11.92
CA ASN A 90 16.03 14.82 12.98
C ASN A 90 16.41 13.33 12.94
N ALA A 91 16.94 12.78 14.05
CA ALA A 91 17.30 11.37 14.15
C ALA A 91 16.15 10.40 13.93
N SER A 92 14.95 10.75 14.43
CA SER A 92 13.79 9.84 14.44
C SER A 92 12.69 10.23 13.45
N VAL A 93 12.74 11.44 12.90
CA VAL A 93 11.71 11.99 12.01
C VAL A 93 12.34 12.57 10.78
N VAL A 94 11.85 12.18 9.60
CA VAL A 94 12.24 12.80 8.33
C VAL A 94 10.99 13.27 7.59
N VAL A 95 10.97 14.56 7.27
CA VAL A 95 9.89 15.20 6.51
C VAL A 95 10.32 15.34 5.06
N LEU A 96 9.50 14.76 4.16
CA LEU A 96 9.70 14.83 2.71
C LEU A 96 8.68 15.79 2.12
N GLN A 97 9.15 16.79 1.39
CA GLN A 97 8.31 17.78 0.71
C GLN A 97 8.29 17.53 -0.80
N TYR A 98 7.19 17.91 -1.47
CA TYR A 98 7.04 17.84 -2.92
C TYR A 98 7.41 16.47 -3.52
N VAL A 99 6.93 15.39 -2.91
CA VAL A 99 7.32 14.03 -3.27
C VAL A 99 7.01 13.69 -4.73
N GLY A 100 7.97 13.05 -5.40
CA GLY A 100 7.85 12.56 -6.78
C GLY A 100 7.51 11.07 -6.85
N PHE A 101 7.16 10.58 -8.03
CA PHE A 101 6.84 9.16 -8.25
C PHE A 101 8.00 8.20 -7.92
N SER A 102 9.24 8.65 -8.08
CA SER A 102 10.45 7.89 -7.76
C SER A 102 10.57 7.50 -6.28
N LEU A 103 9.86 8.21 -5.39
CA LEU A 103 9.75 7.86 -3.99
C LEU A 103 9.00 6.54 -3.77
N SER A 104 8.05 6.16 -4.67
CA SER A 104 7.25 4.94 -4.53
C SER A 104 8.12 3.70 -4.41
N GLY A 105 7.86 2.86 -3.41
CA GLY A 105 8.55 1.59 -3.16
C GLY A 105 8.94 1.44 -1.71
N ASN A 106 10.01 0.64 -1.44
CA ASN A 106 10.46 0.40 -0.08
C ASN A 106 11.32 1.57 0.41
N LEU A 107 10.95 2.12 1.56
CA LEU A 107 11.77 2.99 2.38
C LEU A 107 12.27 2.19 3.57
N SER A 108 13.50 2.44 3.98
CA SER A 108 14.11 1.76 5.13
C SER A 108 14.75 2.77 6.06
N CYS A 109 14.70 2.46 7.33
CA CYS A 109 15.43 3.14 8.39
C CYS A 109 16.41 2.13 8.97
N GLU A 110 17.70 2.50 9.02
CA GLU A 110 18.79 1.76 9.62
C GLU A 110 19.28 2.52 10.84
N VAL A 111 19.19 1.91 12.00
CA VAL A 111 19.66 2.49 13.28
C VAL A 111 20.88 1.72 13.72
N THR A 112 21.96 2.45 14.04
CA THR A 112 23.21 1.87 14.57
C THR A 112 23.52 2.51 15.92
N ALA A 113 23.67 1.68 16.94
CA ALA A 113 24.20 2.09 18.24
C ALA A 113 25.73 2.22 18.16
N ASP A 114 26.29 3.09 19.00
CA ASP A 114 27.75 3.23 19.12
C ASP A 114 28.35 2.16 20.06
N ALA A 115 29.61 2.30 20.37
CA ALA A 115 30.30 1.43 21.30
C ALA A 115 29.54 1.29 22.65
N PRO A 116 29.62 0.13 23.30
CA PRO A 116 30.40 -1.06 22.98
C PRO A 116 29.68 -2.09 22.07
N SER A 117 28.40 -1.91 21.78
CA SER A 117 27.60 -2.96 21.11
C SER A 117 27.70 -2.93 19.60
N PHE A 118 27.76 -1.73 19.00
CA PHE A 118 27.66 -1.54 17.55
C PHE A 118 26.45 -2.23 16.90
N ALA A 119 25.38 -2.43 17.69
CA ALA A 119 24.19 -3.10 17.23
C ALA A 119 23.52 -2.30 16.10
N THR A 120 23.12 -2.98 15.05
CA THR A 120 22.42 -2.36 13.90
C THR A 120 21.12 -3.09 13.62
N ALA A 121 20.06 -2.33 13.40
CA ALA A 121 18.78 -2.86 12.98
C ALA A 121 18.22 -2.07 11.79
N VAL A 122 17.57 -2.77 10.87
CA VAL A 122 16.98 -2.20 9.65
C VAL A 122 15.53 -2.61 9.58
N VAL A 123 14.66 -1.64 9.38
CA VAL A 123 13.23 -1.87 9.14
C VAL A 123 12.79 -1.19 7.85
N SER A 124 11.82 -1.80 7.18
CA SER A 124 11.35 -1.33 5.88
C SER A 124 9.82 -1.23 5.83
N ARG A 125 9.32 -0.22 5.12
CA ARG A 125 7.90 -0.03 4.80
C ARG A 125 7.74 0.47 3.38
N GLN A 126 6.58 0.17 2.80
CA GLN A 126 6.25 0.64 1.46
C GLN A 126 5.52 1.98 1.51
N ILE A 127 5.89 2.87 0.58
CA ILE A 127 5.17 4.09 0.27
C ILE A 127 4.73 4.06 -1.19
N LEU A 128 3.55 4.64 -1.46
CA LEU A 128 3.02 4.80 -2.79
C LEU A 128 2.75 6.28 -3.07
N VAL A 129 3.36 6.80 -4.12
CA VAL A 129 3.04 8.13 -4.64
C VAL A 129 2.07 7.98 -5.80
N VAL A 130 0.93 8.66 -5.72
CA VAL A 130 -0.11 8.66 -6.74
C VAL A 130 -0.30 10.06 -7.31
N ASP A 131 -0.69 10.16 -8.59
CA ASP A 131 -0.98 11.47 -9.19
C ASP A 131 -2.24 12.10 -8.56
N ARG A 132 -3.27 11.28 -8.40
CA ARG A 132 -4.50 11.61 -7.67
C ARG A 132 -4.96 10.39 -6.90
N LEU A 133 -5.54 10.62 -5.71
CA LEU A 133 -6.18 9.53 -4.98
C LEU A 133 -7.27 8.92 -5.86
N PRO A 134 -7.19 7.63 -6.18
CA PRO A 134 -8.15 6.99 -7.07
C PRO A 134 -9.57 7.08 -6.48
N LYS A 135 -10.53 7.48 -7.31
CA LYS A 135 -11.95 7.46 -6.94
C LYS A 135 -12.49 6.03 -7.01
N HIS A 136 -13.67 5.82 -6.44
CA HIS A 136 -14.33 4.53 -6.54
C HIS A 136 -14.59 4.16 -8.03
N PRO A 137 -14.37 2.89 -8.41
CA PRO A 137 -14.80 2.41 -9.71
C PRO A 137 -16.32 2.50 -9.86
N VAL A 138 -16.80 2.54 -11.09
CA VAL A 138 -18.24 2.60 -11.41
C VAL A 138 -18.60 1.41 -12.26
N ILE A 139 -19.58 0.62 -11.81
CA ILE A 139 -20.15 -0.48 -12.59
C ILE A 139 -21.36 0.05 -13.36
N ARG A 140 -21.43 -0.32 -14.63
CA ARG A 140 -22.62 -0.15 -15.49
C ARG A 140 -22.96 -1.50 -16.10
N THR A 141 -24.23 -1.86 -16.11
CA THR A 141 -24.76 -3.05 -16.76
C THR A 141 -25.72 -2.62 -17.86
N GLU A 142 -25.84 -3.43 -18.88
CA GLU A 142 -26.75 -3.17 -19.99
C GLU A 142 -28.23 -3.19 -19.50
N HIS A 143 -28.53 -4.17 -18.64
CA HIS A 143 -29.86 -4.31 -18.03
C HIS A 143 -29.78 -4.22 -16.51
N ASN A 144 -30.86 -3.86 -15.88
CA ASN A 144 -31.00 -3.86 -14.42
C ASN A 144 -31.51 -5.20 -13.88
N ARG A 145 -31.98 -6.08 -14.78
CA ARG A 145 -32.56 -7.40 -14.46
C ARG A 145 -32.01 -8.44 -15.40
N TYR A 146 -31.76 -9.63 -14.87
CA TYR A 146 -31.24 -10.77 -15.62
C TYR A 146 -31.89 -12.05 -15.15
N PHE A 147 -32.25 -12.92 -16.09
CA PHE A 147 -32.74 -14.25 -15.82
C PHE A 147 -31.60 -15.29 -15.99
N PRO A 148 -31.74 -16.49 -15.39
CA PRO A 148 -30.81 -17.57 -15.65
C PRO A 148 -30.76 -17.91 -17.15
N GLY A 149 -29.60 -17.74 -17.76
CA GLY A 149 -29.41 -17.94 -19.20
C GLY A 149 -29.19 -16.66 -19.98
N ASP A 150 -29.56 -15.49 -19.43
CA ASP A 150 -29.31 -14.20 -20.08
C ASP A 150 -27.80 -13.89 -20.11
N TYR A 151 -27.40 -13.09 -21.09
CA TYR A 151 -26.04 -12.58 -21.16
C TYR A 151 -25.87 -11.35 -20.26
N LEU A 152 -25.02 -11.44 -19.25
CA LEU A 152 -24.65 -10.31 -18.42
C LEU A 152 -23.51 -9.53 -19.12
N ILE A 153 -23.86 -8.35 -19.60
CA ILE A 153 -22.87 -7.38 -20.09
C ILE A 153 -22.69 -6.32 -19.02
N ALA A 154 -21.48 -6.23 -18.52
CA ALA A 154 -21.10 -5.27 -17.49
C ALA A 154 -19.82 -4.54 -17.86
N ASN A 155 -19.81 -3.24 -17.58
CA ASN A 155 -18.65 -2.37 -17.74
C ASN A 155 -18.26 -1.81 -16.37
N CYS A 156 -16.99 -1.92 -16.04
CA CYS A 156 -16.43 -1.26 -14.85
C CYS A 156 -15.39 -0.23 -15.30
N THR A 157 -15.66 1.03 -15.00
CA THR A 157 -14.76 2.14 -15.29
C THR A 157 -14.09 2.61 -14.01
N CYS A 158 -12.77 2.78 -14.06
CA CYS A 158 -11.99 3.40 -13.01
C CYS A 158 -11.41 4.72 -13.55
N PRO A 159 -11.45 5.82 -12.79
CA PRO A 159 -10.75 7.05 -13.17
C PRO A 159 -9.26 6.78 -13.40
N PRO A 160 -8.62 7.56 -14.30
CA PRO A 160 -7.20 7.39 -14.54
C PRO A 160 -6.41 7.57 -13.25
N SER A 161 -5.46 6.69 -13.02
CA SER A 161 -4.53 6.76 -11.92
C SER A 161 -3.11 6.48 -12.42
N LYS A 162 -2.14 7.09 -11.76
CA LYS A 162 -0.73 6.77 -11.97
C LYS A 162 -0.14 6.42 -10.59
N PRO A 163 0.33 5.19 -10.38
CA PRO A 163 0.30 4.04 -11.29
C PRO A 163 -1.09 3.60 -11.71
N GLY A 164 -1.20 2.89 -12.84
CA GLY A 164 -2.47 2.37 -13.35
C GLY A 164 -3.09 1.33 -12.40
N ALA A 165 -4.42 1.37 -12.25
CA ALA A 165 -5.13 0.39 -11.45
C ALA A 165 -5.30 -0.93 -12.20
N SER A 166 -5.13 -2.06 -11.53
CA SER A 166 -5.62 -3.37 -11.99
C SER A 166 -7.05 -3.57 -11.56
N MET A 167 -7.89 -4.15 -12.43
CA MET A 167 -9.31 -4.31 -12.17
C MET A 167 -9.71 -5.78 -12.20
N ALA A 168 -10.62 -6.15 -11.29
CA ALA A 168 -11.18 -7.49 -11.23
C ALA A 168 -12.70 -7.45 -10.98
N PHE A 169 -13.42 -8.33 -11.68
CA PHE A 169 -14.84 -8.58 -11.41
C PHE A 169 -15.03 -9.80 -10.53
N TYR A 170 -16.05 -9.75 -9.70
CA TYR A 170 -16.49 -10.86 -8.86
C TYR A 170 -18.00 -11.02 -8.97
N LEU A 171 -18.44 -12.24 -9.22
CA LEU A 171 -19.84 -12.63 -9.18
C LEU A 171 -20.06 -13.48 -7.93
N ASN A 172 -20.92 -13.02 -7.01
CA ASN A 172 -21.19 -13.71 -5.75
C ASN A 172 -19.90 -14.16 -5.00
N LYS A 173 -18.94 -13.27 -4.81
CA LYS A 173 -17.65 -13.53 -4.16
C LYS A 173 -16.67 -14.45 -4.92
N ARG A 174 -17.05 -15.06 -6.04
CA ARG A 174 -16.14 -15.84 -6.89
C ARG A 174 -15.43 -14.90 -7.86
N SER A 175 -14.12 -14.97 -7.89
CA SER A 175 -13.29 -14.18 -8.81
C SER A 175 -13.52 -14.64 -10.25
N HIS A 176 -13.86 -13.71 -11.12
CA HIS A 176 -13.90 -13.89 -12.56
C HIS A 176 -13.00 -12.87 -13.21
N LYS A 177 -11.83 -13.33 -13.64
CA LYS A 177 -10.81 -12.64 -14.45
C LYS A 177 -10.28 -11.28 -13.95
N LEU A 178 -8.98 -11.24 -13.77
CA LEU A 178 -8.16 -10.02 -13.55
C LEU A 178 -7.99 -9.31 -14.90
N LEU A 179 -8.42 -8.05 -14.98
CA LEU A 179 -8.15 -7.18 -16.12
C LEU A 179 -7.21 -6.07 -15.67
N LEU A 180 -6.02 -6.04 -16.25
CA LEU A 180 -5.11 -4.89 -16.10
C LEU A 180 -5.66 -3.70 -16.89
N CYS A 181 -5.67 -2.53 -16.30
CA CYS A 181 -6.16 -1.27 -16.90
C CYS A 181 -5.15 -0.70 -17.91
N PHE A 182 -4.61 -1.56 -18.80
CA PHE A 182 -3.84 -1.18 -19.97
C PHE A 182 -4.49 -1.83 -21.19
N LYS A 183 -5.18 -1.02 -22.02
CA LYS A 183 -5.59 -1.32 -23.40
C LYS A 183 -5.56 -2.80 -23.80
N ALA A 184 -6.61 -3.58 -23.52
CA ALA A 184 -6.93 -4.78 -24.29
C ALA A 184 -8.39 -5.16 -24.10
N LEU A 185 -9.17 -5.06 -25.17
CA LEU A 185 -10.46 -5.71 -25.35
C LEU A 185 -10.26 -7.23 -25.36
N GLN A 186 -10.87 -7.95 -24.43
CA GLN A 186 -11.13 -9.37 -24.59
C GLN A 186 -12.56 -9.68 -24.20
N ASN A 187 -13.32 -10.15 -25.18
CA ASN A 187 -14.67 -10.65 -25.04
C ASN A 187 -14.66 -11.98 -24.27
N MET A 188 -15.35 -12.03 -23.15
CA MET A 188 -15.76 -13.27 -22.52
C MET A 188 -17.25 -13.20 -22.26
N SER A 189 -17.99 -14.15 -22.84
CA SER A 189 -19.40 -14.30 -22.68
C SER A 189 -19.73 -15.53 -21.82
N ARG A 190 -20.39 -15.34 -20.67
CA ARG A 190 -20.94 -16.42 -19.83
C ARG A 190 -22.27 -16.01 -19.23
N ALA A 191 -23.29 -16.86 -19.42
CA ALA A 191 -24.58 -16.64 -18.81
C ALA A 191 -24.56 -16.95 -17.31
N PRO A 192 -25.17 -16.11 -16.44
CA PRO A 192 -25.38 -16.45 -15.05
C PRO A 192 -26.21 -17.73 -14.95
N LYS A 193 -25.65 -18.76 -14.29
CA LYS A 193 -26.35 -20.04 -14.07
C LYS A 193 -27.37 -19.87 -12.94
N LYS A 194 -28.39 -20.75 -12.88
CA LYS A 194 -29.42 -20.76 -11.81
C LYS A 194 -28.80 -20.70 -10.38
N ASN A 195 -27.66 -21.34 -10.15
CA ASN A 195 -26.97 -21.35 -8.86
C ASN A 195 -26.29 -20.01 -8.48
N HIS A 196 -26.22 -19.04 -9.38
CA HIS A 196 -25.74 -17.70 -9.03
C HIS A 196 -26.83 -16.86 -8.38
N PHE A 197 -28.10 -17.19 -8.57
CA PHE A 197 -29.20 -16.44 -7.98
C PHE A 197 -29.55 -16.97 -6.59
N TYR A 198 -29.25 -16.19 -5.56
CA TYR A 198 -29.69 -16.45 -4.20
C TYR A 198 -30.93 -15.60 -3.91
N LYS A 199 -32.06 -16.25 -3.60
CA LYS A 199 -33.36 -15.56 -3.44
C LYS A 199 -33.70 -14.59 -4.59
N GLY A 200 -33.41 -14.99 -5.81
CA GLY A 200 -33.69 -14.17 -7.01
C GLY A 200 -32.73 -13.00 -7.23
N THR A 201 -31.61 -12.91 -6.48
CA THR A 201 -30.63 -11.84 -6.63
C THR A 201 -29.21 -12.38 -6.73
N PHE A 202 -28.32 -11.63 -7.39
CA PHE A 202 -26.88 -11.86 -7.36
C PHE A 202 -26.13 -10.53 -7.24
N THR A 203 -24.89 -10.61 -6.74
CA THR A 203 -24.03 -9.45 -6.54
C THR A 203 -22.92 -9.43 -7.57
N LEU A 204 -22.78 -8.32 -8.29
CA LEU A 204 -21.65 -8.02 -9.13
C LEU A 204 -20.77 -7.00 -8.42
N LYS A 205 -19.50 -7.34 -8.23
CA LYS A 205 -18.49 -6.51 -7.58
C LYS A 205 -17.36 -6.21 -8.55
N CYS A 206 -16.92 -4.97 -8.62
CA CYS A 206 -15.70 -4.55 -9.30
C CYS A 206 -14.71 -4.02 -8.27
N SER A 207 -13.48 -4.52 -8.33
CA SER A 207 -12.37 -4.09 -7.50
C SER A 207 -11.30 -3.45 -8.36
N ALA A 208 -10.87 -2.25 -8.00
CA ALA A 208 -9.72 -1.57 -8.58
C ALA A 208 -8.58 -1.55 -7.55
N VAL A 209 -7.42 -2.06 -7.93
CA VAL A 209 -6.23 -2.18 -7.09
C VAL A 209 -5.08 -1.41 -7.73
N VAL A 210 -4.54 -0.45 -7.00
CA VAL A 210 -3.32 0.29 -7.38
C VAL A 210 -2.21 -0.13 -6.43
N THR A 211 -1.61 -1.27 -6.62
CA THR A 211 -0.70 -1.93 -5.67
C THR A 211 -1.42 -2.56 -4.45
N PRO A 212 -0.74 -3.41 -3.67
CA PRO A 212 -1.33 -3.99 -2.46
C PRO A 212 -1.82 -2.96 -1.43
N LEU A 213 -1.27 -1.73 -1.46
CA LEU A 213 -1.56 -0.68 -0.49
C LEU A 213 -2.88 0.04 -0.74
N TYR A 214 -3.43 -0.02 -1.96
CA TYR A 214 -4.64 0.72 -2.30
C TYR A 214 -5.64 -0.13 -3.09
N GLN A 215 -6.79 -0.36 -2.50
CA GLN A 215 -7.90 -1.09 -3.12
C GLN A 215 -9.22 -0.34 -2.91
N LYS A 216 -9.96 -0.14 -3.98
CA LYS A 216 -11.35 0.35 -3.94
C LYS A 216 -12.27 -0.63 -4.63
N THR A 217 -13.47 -0.77 -4.09
CA THR A 217 -14.46 -1.70 -4.61
C THR A 217 -15.82 -1.02 -4.73
N VAL A 218 -16.61 -1.49 -5.69
CA VAL A 218 -18.02 -1.13 -5.85
C VAL A 218 -18.81 -2.40 -6.06
N GLU A 219 -20.01 -2.47 -5.51
CA GLU A 219 -20.92 -3.61 -5.64
C GLU A 219 -22.28 -3.13 -6.10
N ILE A 220 -22.90 -3.89 -6.98
CA ILE A 220 -24.30 -3.73 -7.37
C ILE A 220 -25.03 -5.06 -7.18
N ARG A 221 -26.29 -4.99 -6.76
CA ARG A 221 -27.21 -6.14 -6.72
C ARG A 221 -28.11 -6.12 -7.92
N LEU A 222 -28.17 -7.22 -8.60
CA LEU A 222 -29.02 -7.44 -9.76
C LEU A 222 -30.04 -8.53 -9.42
N SER A 223 -31.30 -8.38 -9.90
CA SER A 223 -32.39 -9.29 -9.57
C SER A 223 -33.07 -9.83 -10.82
N ASN A 224 -33.73 -10.99 -10.67
CA ASN A 224 -34.65 -11.52 -11.67
C ASN A 224 -36.12 -11.22 -11.32
N ASN A 225 -36.38 -10.62 -10.13
CA ASN A 225 -37.75 -10.34 -9.68
C ASN A 225 -38.22 -8.98 -10.22
N PRO A 226 -39.31 -8.90 -10.95
CA PRO A 226 -39.85 -7.66 -11.45
C PRO A 226 -40.38 -6.71 -10.36
N TYR A 227 -40.68 -7.25 -9.16
CA TYR A 227 -41.22 -6.49 -8.04
C TYR A 227 -40.18 -6.01 -7.00
N GLN A 228 -38.92 -6.40 -7.12
CA GLN A 228 -37.90 -5.85 -6.22
C GLN A 228 -37.42 -4.50 -6.77
N PRO A 229 -37.53 -3.41 -6.00
CA PRO A 229 -36.93 -2.14 -6.40
C PRO A 229 -35.43 -2.31 -6.51
N VAL A 230 -34.86 -1.95 -7.65
CA VAL A 230 -33.41 -1.83 -7.82
C VAL A 230 -32.97 -0.69 -6.91
N PRO A 231 -32.01 -0.87 -6.00
CA PRO A 231 -31.48 0.22 -5.18
C PRO A 231 -31.11 1.37 -6.10
N GLU A 232 -31.68 2.55 -5.85
CA GLU A 232 -31.37 3.74 -6.63
C GLU A 232 -29.85 3.94 -6.65
N ARG A 233 -29.32 4.19 -7.84
CA ARG A 233 -27.93 4.60 -8.02
C ARG A 233 -27.67 5.81 -7.13
N GLY A 234 -26.78 5.67 -6.15
CA GLY A 234 -26.30 6.82 -5.43
C GLY A 234 -25.91 7.91 -6.43
N LYS A 235 -26.47 9.10 -6.27
CA LYS A 235 -26.33 10.24 -7.20
C LYS A 235 -24.86 10.43 -7.57
N SER A 236 -24.51 10.01 -8.77
CA SER A 236 -23.18 10.17 -9.33
C SER A 236 -23.03 11.61 -9.79
N PHE A 237 -22.15 12.35 -9.17
CA PHE A 237 -21.65 13.60 -9.71
C PHE A 237 -21.05 13.37 -11.10
N ARG A 238 -21.69 13.93 -12.12
CA ARG A 238 -21.17 13.98 -13.48
C ARG A 238 -19.87 14.77 -13.50
N LYS A 239 -18.74 14.13 -13.78
CA LYS A 239 -17.64 14.75 -14.52
C LYS A 239 -17.16 13.76 -15.56
N THR A 240 -17.39 14.13 -16.79
CA THR A 240 -16.94 13.46 -18.01
C THR A 240 -15.43 13.33 -18.02
N CYS A 241 -14.93 12.12 -17.82
CA CYS A 241 -13.58 11.78 -18.23
C CYS A 241 -13.71 10.82 -19.41
N LEU A 242 -13.31 11.28 -20.58
CA LEU A 242 -13.13 10.48 -21.78
C LEU A 242 -11.99 9.48 -21.52
N LEU A 243 -12.32 8.24 -21.25
CA LEU A 243 -11.39 7.12 -21.15
C LEU A 243 -11.96 5.94 -21.92
N PRO A 244 -11.10 5.12 -22.51
CA PRO A 244 -11.56 3.94 -23.24
C PRO A 244 -12.37 3.04 -22.33
N THR A 245 -13.59 2.80 -22.72
CA THR A 245 -14.54 1.91 -22.04
C THR A 245 -14.11 0.47 -22.22
N PHE A 246 -13.86 -0.22 -21.12
CA PHE A 246 -13.60 -1.66 -21.14
C PHE A 246 -14.93 -2.40 -21.04
N PHE A 247 -15.29 -3.12 -22.08
CA PHE A 247 -16.41 -4.04 -22.06
C PHE A 247 -15.93 -5.41 -21.58
N SER A 248 -16.40 -5.85 -20.42
CA SER A 248 -16.30 -7.25 -20.03
C SER A 248 -17.64 -7.92 -20.33
N ARG A 249 -17.64 -8.82 -21.28
CA ARG A 249 -18.77 -9.71 -21.56
C ARG A 249 -18.67 -10.91 -20.60
N PHE A 250 -19.69 -11.07 -19.78
CA PHE A 250 -19.89 -12.31 -19.03
C PHE A 250 -21.02 -13.08 -19.68
N ILE A 251 -20.72 -14.26 -20.06
CA ILE A 251 -21.66 -15.27 -20.54
C ILE A 251 -21.82 -16.35 -19.49
#